data_6515d9c0546954b1f6367c81c2ecb37b
#
_entry.id   6515d9c0546954b1f6367c81c2ecb37b
#
_cell.length_a   1.000
_cell.length_b   1.000
_cell.length_c   1.000
_cell.angle_alpha   90.00
_cell.angle_beta   90.00
_cell.angle_gamma   90.00
#
_symmetry.space_group_name_H-M   'P 1'
#
loop_
_entity.id
_entity.type
_entity.pdbx_description
1 polymer ?
#
loop_
_entity_poly.entity_id
_entity_poly.type
_entity_poly.pdbx_seq_one_letter_code
_entity_poly.pdbx_strand_id
1 'polypeptide(L)'
;MSILQLGNDSIQINGIRVSTIIGVLEQERVSEQPIQIDLKLEIDLSESSLTDELDDTANYGSVTEQVYKVAKESKDLLLERLAQRVADEVLSFQKVLAVEVTITKLRPPIPVDVSSTSCLLYTSDAADE
;
A
#
# COMPACT_ATOMS: atom_id res chain seq x y z
N MET A 1 -6.72 -24.90 9.17
CA MET A 1 -6.22 -24.75 9.14
C MET A 1 -5.65 -24.29 8.97
N SER A 2 -5.77 -24.21 8.77
CA SER A 2 -5.18 -23.76 8.58
C SER A 2 -4.54 -23.41 8.25
N ILE A 3 -4.48 -23.42 8.15
CA ILE A 3 -3.81 -23.21 7.83
C ILE A 3 -3.43 -22.54 7.36
N LEU A 4 -3.79 -22.37 7.30
CA LEU A 4 -3.39 -21.81 6.81
C LEU A 4 -2.91 -20.99 6.63
N GLN A 5 -3.22 -20.60 6.64
CA GLN A 5 -2.64 -19.90 6.57
C GLN A 5 -1.48 -19.51 6.57
N LEU A 6 -1.67 -19.70 7.00
CA LEU A 6 -0.41 -19.84 7.07
C LEU A 6 0.34 -19.43 5.97
N GLY A 7 1.42 -19.10 6.10
CA GLY A 7 2.23 -18.82 5.05
C GLY A 7 1.52 -18.44 3.80
N ASN A 8 0.78 -17.48 3.86
CA ASN A 8 0.04 -17.06 2.70
C ASN A 8 0.99 -16.58 1.62
N ASP A 9 0.67 -16.95 0.39
CA ASP A 9 1.42 -16.46 -0.76
C ASP A 9 1.24 -14.96 -0.88
N SER A 10 2.25 -14.30 -1.40
CA SER A 10 2.15 -12.86 -1.56
C SER A 10 2.95 -12.36 -2.75
N ILE A 11 2.52 -11.22 -3.27
CA ILE A 11 3.31 -10.44 -4.22
C ILE A 11 3.67 -9.16 -3.50
N GLN A 12 4.94 -8.76 -3.56
CA GLN A 12 5.40 -7.56 -2.91
C GLN A 12 5.78 -6.51 -3.96
N ILE A 13 5.33 -5.28 -3.73
CA ILE A 13 5.68 -4.13 -4.57
C ILE A 13 6.40 -3.17 -3.64
N ASN A 14 7.68 -2.95 -3.91
CA ASN A 14 8.55 -2.24 -2.99
C ASN A 14 9.03 -0.93 -3.58
N GLY A 15 8.96 0.13 -2.78
CA GLY A 15 9.60 1.38 -3.12
C GLY A 15 8.89 2.24 -4.13
N ILE A 16 7.56 2.26 -4.11
CA ILE A 16 6.82 3.22 -4.95
C ILE A 16 7.07 4.61 -4.38
N ARG A 17 7.69 5.48 -5.16
CA ARG A 17 8.03 6.85 -4.75
C ARG A 17 7.05 7.82 -5.35
N VAL A 18 6.50 8.70 -4.51
CA VAL A 18 5.48 9.69 -4.91
C VAL A 18 5.75 10.97 -4.16
N SER A 19 5.67 12.12 -4.84
CA SER A 19 5.65 13.42 -4.18
C SER A 19 4.20 13.88 -4.11
N THR A 20 3.71 14.15 -2.91
CA THR A 20 2.30 14.47 -2.73
C THR A 20 2.09 15.29 -1.45
N ILE A 21 0.89 15.82 -1.30
CA ILE A 21 0.48 16.56 -0.11
C ILE A 21 0.04 15.57 0.94
N ILE A 22 0.71 15.60 2.10
CA ILE A 22 0.37 14.72 3.22
C ILE A 22 0.94 15.34 4.50
N GLY A 23 0.13 15.45 5.56
CA GLY A 23 0.59 15.94 6.84
C GLY A 23 -0.30 17.00 7.39
N VAL A 24 -0.12 17.26 8.71
CA VAL A 24 -0.97 18.20 9.46
C VAL A 24 -0.36 19.59 9.55
N LEU A 25 0.96 19.73 9.41
CA LEU A 25 1.63 21.02 9.56
C LEU A 25 1.33 21.92 8.38
N GLU A 26 1.30 23.23 8.66
CA GLU A 26 0.96 24.20 7.65
C GLU A 26 1.84 24.07 6.41
N GLN A 27 3.15 23.90 6.60
CA GLN A 27 4.06 23.76 5.48
C GLN A 27 3.81 22.46 4.67
N GLU A 28 3.25 21.45 5.33
CA GLU A 28 2.92 20.20 4.65
C GLU A 28 1.65 20.32 3.81
N ARG A 29 0.82 21.33 4.10
CA ARG A 29 -0.42 21.52 3.36
C ARG A 29 -0.21 22.27 2.05
N VAL A 30 0.89 22.97 1.90
CA VAL A 30 1.11 23.85 0.75
C VAL A 30 2.20 23.38 -0.20
N SER A 31 2.94 22.34 0.13
CA SER A 31 3.96 21.80 -0.79
C SER A 31 4.01 20.29 -0.69
N GLU A 32 4.32 19.69 -1.85
CA GLU A 32 4.46 18.24 -1.91
C GLU A 32 5.70 17.77 -1.20
N GLN A 33 5.65 16.56 -0.67
CA GLN A 33 6.82 15.94 -0.06
C GLN A 33 6.95 14.51 -0.57
N PRO A 34 8.17 13.96 -0.56
CA PRO A 34 8.38 12.59 -1.03
C PRO A 34 7.95 11.57 0.01
N ILE A 35 7.18 10.61 -0.43
CA ILE A 35 6.82 9.46 0.39
C ILE A 35 7.17 8.19 -0.38
N GLN A 36 7.24 7.09 0.36
CA GLN A 36 7.48 5.77 -0.23
C GLN A 36 6.37 4.85 0.21
N ILE A 37 5.85 4.07 -0.73
CA ILE A 37 4.78 3.12 -0.45
C ILE A 37 5.30 1.72 -0.76
N ASP A 38 5.15 0.82 0.20
CA ASP A 38 5.49 -0.59 0.05
C ASP A 38 4.22 -1.38 0.28
N LEU A 39 3.98 -2.36 -0.59
CA LEU A 39 2.77 -3.17 -0.56
C LEU A 39 3.14 -4.64 -0.49
N LYS A 40 2.37 -5.38 0.31
CA LYS A 40 2.42 -6.83 0.32
C LYS A 40 0.99 -7.31 0.07
N LEU A 41 0.77 -7.90 -1.10
CA LEU A 41 -0.55 -8.37 -1.51
C LEU A 41 -0.63 -9.86 -1.23
N GLU A 42 -1.58 -10.27 -0.38
CA GLU A 42 -1.82 -11.69 -0.14
C GLU A 42 -2.74 -12.22 -1.23
N ILE A 43 -2.25 -13.18 -1.97
CA ILE A 43 -2.93 -13.75 -3.13
C ILE A 43 -2.66 -15.24 -3.12
N ASP A 44 -3.68 -16.05 -3.41
CA ASP A 44 -3.43 -17.47 -3.61
C ASP A 44 -2.75 -17.63 -4.98
N LEU A 45 -1.47 -17.97 -4.97
CA LEU A 45 -0.67 -18.08 -6.19
C LEU A 45 -0.60 -19.51 -6.72
N SER A 46 -1.35 -20.45 -6.13
CA SER A 46 -1.26 -21.85 -6.53
C SER A 46 -1.66 -22.06 -7.99
N GLU A 47 -2.70 -21.37 -8.44
CA GLU A 47 -3.17 -21.52 -9.82
C GLU A 47 -2.20 -20.91 -10.81
N SER A 48 -1.82 -19.64 -10.59
CA SER A 48 -0.94 -18.97 -11.54
C SER A 48 0.45 -19.59 -11.60
N SER A 49 0.89 -20.20 -10.49
CA SER A 49 2.19 -20.88 -10.47
C SER A 49 2.19 -22.13 -11.34
N LEU A 50 1.01 -22.67 -11.67
CA LEU A 50 0.87 -23.82 -12.53
C LEU A 50 0.57 -23.43 -13.98
N THR A 51 -0.24 -22.39 -14.16
CA THR A 51 -0.76 -22.06 -15.50
C THR A 51 0.09 -21.01 -16.22
N ASP A 52 0.80 -20.19 -15.48
CA ASP A 52 1.55 -19.05 -16.04
C ASP A 52 0.62 -18.06 -16.74
N GLU A 53 -0.66 -18.01 -16.34
CA GLU A 53 -1.65 -17.10 -16.92
C GLU A 53 -1.84 -15.88 -16.02
N LEU A 54 -1.78 -14.70 -16.63
CA LEU A 54 -1.93 -13.44 -15.88
C LEU A 54 -3.30 -13.36 -15.20
N ASP A 55 -4.34 -13.90 -15.85
CA ASP A 55 -5.70 -13.83 -15.30
C ASP A 55 -5.87 -14.64 -14.02
N ASP A 56 -4.92 -15.50 -13.70
CA ASP A 56 -4.97 -16.33 -12.49
C ASP A 56 -4.30 -15.65 -11.30
N THR A 57 -3.84 -14.43 -11.48
CA THR A 57 -3.16 -13.67 -10.42
C THR A 57 -3.60 -12.21 -10.48
N ALA A 58 -2.96 -11.35 -9.69
CA ALA A 58 -3.18 -9.90 -9.77
C ALA A 58 -2.09 -9.29 -10.64
N ASN A 59 -2.50 -8.37 -11.50
CA ASN A 59 -1.56 -7.64 -12.34
C ASN A 59 -0.92 -6.52 -11.50
N TYR A 60 0.29 -6.76 -11.02
CA TYR A 60 0.95 -5.81 -10.12
C TYR A 60 1.25 -4.47 -10.79
N GLY A 61 1.41 -4.45 -12.11
CA GLY A 61 1.58 -3.18 -12.81
C GLY A 61 0.34 -2.31 -12.71
N SER A 62 -0.84 -2.92 -12.89
CA SER A 62 -2.11 -2.20 -12.75
C SER A 62 -2.33 -1.74 -11.32
N VAL A 63 -2.00 -2.59 -10.35
CA VAL A 63 -2.09 -2.24 -8.93
C VAL A 63 -1.22 -1.02 -8.64
N THR A 64 0.04 -1.07 -9.10
CA THR A 64 0.99 0.01 -8.87
C THR A 64 0.50 1.33 -9.46
N GLU A 65 -0.03 1.29 -10.69
CA GLU A 65 -0.54 2.50 -11.34
C GLU A 65 -1.69 3.11 -10.56
N GLN A 66 -2.61 2.29 -10.08
CA GLN A 66 -3.76 2.80 -9.33
C GLN A 66 -3.34 3.35 -7.97
N VAL A 67 -2.41 2.67 -7.30
CA VAL A 67 -1.89 3.15 -6.02
C VAL A 67 -1.17 4.49 -6.20
N TYR A 68 -0.34 4.60 -7.23
CA TYR A 68 0.35 5.86 -7.52
C TYR A 68 -0.66 6.98 -7.72
N LYS A 69 -1.72 6.73 -8.46
CA LYS A 69 -2.74 7.74 -8.73
C LYS A 69 -3.43 8.19 -7.43
N VAL A 70 -3.83 7.22 -6.59
CA VAL A 70 -4.46 7.55 -5.30
C VAL A 70 -3.52 8.41 -4.46
N ALA A 71 -2.25 8.02 -4.38
CA ALA A 71 -1.29 8.75 -3.56
C ALA A 71 -1.00 10.14 -4.13
N LYS A 72 -0.87 10.26 -5.44
CA LYS A 72 -0.54 11.53 -6.08
C LYS A 72 -1.64 12.58 -5.86
N GLU A 73 -2.87 12.12 -5.77
CA GLU A 73 -4.02 13.00 -5.57
C GLU A 73 -4.31 13.27 -4.10
N SER A 74 -3.47 12.77 -3.20
CA SER A 74 -3.69 12.91 -1.76
C SER A 74 -3.64 14.36 -1.31
N LYS A 75 -4.52 14.67 -0.36
CA LYS A 75 -4.44 15.88 0.48
C LYS A 75 -4.74 15.46 1.90
N ASP A 76 -4.39 14.23 2.24
CA ASP A 76 -4.73 13.65 3.54
C ASP A 76 -3.85 14.25 4.63
N LEU A 77 -4.39 14.30 5.83
CA LEU A 77 -3.66 14.81 6.99
C LEU A 77 -2.77 13.73 7.61
N LEU A 78 -3.26 12.48 7.62
CA LEU A 78 -2.60 11.40 8.35
C LEU A 78 -2.14 10.30 7.40
N LEU A 79 -0.98 9.72 7.70
CA LEU A 79 -0.47 8.60 6.92
C LEU A 79 -1.45 7.41 6.94
N GLU A 80 -2.07 7.16 8.09
CA GLU A 80 -3.01 6.04 8.20
C GLU A 80 -4.25 6.25 7.35
N ARG A 81 -4.67 7.49 7.11
CA ARG A 81 -5.79 7.74 6.21
C ARG A 81 -5.41 7.41 4.76
N LEU A 82 -4.23 7.85 4.34
CA LEU A 82 -3.74 7.53 3.01
C LEU A 82 -3.54 6.03 2.87
N ALA A 83 -2.99 5.38 3.91
CA ALA A 83 -2.78 3.93 3.89
C ALA A 83 -4.12 3.20 3.70
N GLN A 84 -5.18 3.64 4.37
CA GLN A 84 -6.48 3.01 4.23
C GLN A 84 -7.03 3.19 2.81
N ARG A 85 -6.89 4.38 2.24
CA ARG A 85 -7.35 4.63 0.87
C ARG A 85 -6.58 3.78 -0.14
N VAL A 86 -5.27 3.64 0.06
CA VAL A 86 -4.45 2.76 -0.78
C VAL A 86 -4.91 1.31 -0.62
N ALA A 87 -5.14 0.88 0.62
CA ALA A 87 -5.59 -0.49 0.87
C ALA A 87 -6.94 -0.77 0.20
N ASP A 88 -7.87 0.17 0.30
CA ASP A 88 -9.18 0.02 -0.33
C ASP A 88 -9.04 -0.15 -1.84
N GLU A 89 -8.15 0.62 -2.45
CA GLU A 89 -7.92 0.53 -3.88
C GLU A 89 -7.32 -0.83 -4.26
N VAL A 90 -6.35 -1.31 -3.50
CA VAL A 90 -5.71 -2.60 -3.75
C VAL A 90 -6.71 -3.74 -3.58
N LEU A 91 -7.55 -3.67 -2.55
CA LEU A 91 -8.53 -4.72 -2.28
C LEU A 91 -9.65 -4.76 -3.31
N SER A 92 -9.79 -3.73 -4.15
CA SER A 92 -10.76 -3.76 -5.24
C SER A 92 -10.36 -4.71 -6.36
N PHE A 93 -9.10 -5.14 -6.41
CA PHE A 93 -8.64 -6.12 -7.39
C PHE A 93 -9.08 -7.52 -6.95
N GLN A 94 -9.70 -8.27 -7.86
CA GLN A 94 -10.40 -9.51 -7.51
C GLN A 94 -9.57 -10.56 -6.80
N LYS A 95 -8.32 -10.70 -7.17
CA LYS A 95 -7.49 -11.79 -6.64
C LYS A 95 -6.82 -11.44 -5.32
N VAL A 96 -6.91 -10.20 -4.87
CA VAL A 96 -6.24 -9.77 -3.66
C VAL A 96 -7.11 -10.09 -2.46
N LEU A 97 -6.59 -10.91 -1.55
CA LEU A 97 -7.31 -11.34 -0.35
C LEU A 97 -7.08 -10.39 0.81
N ALA A 98 -5.88 -9.85 0.91
CA ALA A 98 -5.49 -8.94 1.98
C ALA A 98 -4.31 -8.13 1.49
N VAL A 99 -4.06 -7.01 2.15
CA VAL A 99 -2.93 -6.16 1.80
C VAL A 99 -2.31 -5.57 3.05
N GLU A 100 -0.99 -5.51 3.05
CA GLU A 100 -0.22 -4.76 4.03
C GLU A 100 0.36 -3.55 3.31
N VAL A 101 0.03 -2.36 3.81
CA VAL A 101 0.46 -1.08 3.23
C VAL A 101 1.40 -0.41 4.20
N THR A 102 2.60 -0.05 3.75
CA THR A 102 3.53 0.75 4.55
C THR A 102 3.78 2.06 3.81
N ILE A 103 3.49 3.17 4.46
CA ILE A 103 3.75 4.50 3.88
C ILE A 103 4.77 5.21 4.75
N THR A 104 5.85 5.64 4.13
CA THR A 104 6.98 6.24 4.80
C THR A 104 7.17 7.67 4.34
N LYS A 105 7.23 8.61 5.28
CA LYS A 105 7.70 9.97 4.99
C LYS A 105 9.22 9.93 4.99
N LEU A 106 9.82 10.28 3.87
CA LEU A 106 11.28 10.23 3.72
C LEU A 106 11.97 11.42 4.37
N ARG A 107 11.23 12.51 4.60
CA ARG A 107 11.74 13.73 5.22
C ARG A 107 10.73 14.22 6.24
N PRO A 108 10.55 13.50 7.37
CA PRO A 108 9.55 13.92 8.33
C PRO A 108 9.91 15.26 8.96
N PRO A 109 8.93 16.16 9.12
CA PRO A 109 9.21 17.51 9.64
C PRO A 109 9.29 17.49 11.17
N ILE A 110 10.28 16.78 11.69
CA ILE A 110 10.50 16.60 13.12
C ILE A 110 11.82 17.28 13.47
N PRO A 111 11.86 18.09 14.54
CA PRO A 111 13.05 18.90 14.87
C PRO A 111 14.14 18.12 15.60
N VAL A 112 14.21 16.82 15.42
CA VAL A 112 15.27 15.98 15.96
C VAL A 112 15.76 15.06 14.84
N ASP A 113 16.87 14.39 15.07
CA ASP A 113 17.48 13.53 14.06
C ASP A 113 16.71 12.23 13.93
N VAL A 114 15.83 12.18 12.92
CA VAL A 114 14.99 11.02 12.63
C VAL A 114 15.08 10.73 11.14
N SER A 115 15.41 9.49 10.79
CA SER A 115 15.56 9.12 9.38
C SER A 115 14.23 9.15 8.63
N SER A 116 13.17 8.62 9.24
CA SER A 116 11.87 8.56 8.59
C SER A 116 10.81 8.22 9.61
N THR A 117 9.55 8.42 9.22
CA THR A 117 8.41 7.89 9.99
C THR A 117 7.52 7.15 9.01
N SER A 118 6.90 6.07 9.49
CA SER A 118 6.06 5.27 8.62
C SER A 118 4.84 4.74 9.38
N CYS A 119 3.83 4.40 8.59
CA CYS A 119 2.62 3.76 9.07
C CYS A 119 2.48 2.44 8.33
N LEU A 120 2.25 1.36 9.07
CA LEU A 120 1.98 0.05 8.49
C LEU A 120 0.54 -0.31 8.82
N LEU A 121 -0.26 -0.58 7.78
CA LEU A 121 -1.65 -0.94 7.93
C LEU A 121 -1.89 -2.28 7.24
N TYR A 122 -2.50 -3.23 7.95
CA TYR A 122 -2.90 -4.51 7.37
C TYR A 122 -4.41 -4.61 7.38
N THR A 123 -5.00 -5.00 6.26
CA THR A 123 -6.43 -5.20 6.18
C THR A 123 -6.77 -6.26 5.13
N SER A 124 -7.93 -6.86 5.27
CA SER A 124 -8.39 -7.88 4.33
C SER A 124 -9.89 -7.73 4.12
N ASP A 125 -10.37 -8.31 3.02
CA ASP A 125 -11.81 -8.32 2.75
C ASP A 125 -12.56 -9.06 3.86
N ALA A 126 -11.94 -10.08 4.43
CA ALA A 126 -12.58 -10.85 5.49
C ALA A 126 -12.80 -10.04 6.76
N ALA A 127 -12.06 -8.94 6.93
CA ALA A 127 -12.20 -8.09 8.11
C ALA A 127 -13.56 -7.42 8.18
N ASP A 128 -14.27 -7.34 7.06
CA ASP A 128 -15.61 -6.74 7.04
C ASP A 128 -16.68 -7.68 7.57
N GLU A 129 -16.34 -8.91 7.76
CA GLU A 129 -17.27 -9.89 8.26
C GLU A 129 -17.40 -9.81 9.78
#